data_6834b1a090199c4dbe93ef93ed413ee8
#
_entry.id   6834b1a090199c4dbe93ef93ed413ee8
#
_cell.length_a   1.000
_cell.length_b   1.000
_cell.length_c   1.000
_cell.angle_alpha   90.00
_cell.angle_beta   90.00
_cell.angle_gamma   90.00
#
_symmetry.space_group_name_H-M   'P 1'
#
loop_
_entity.id
_entity.type
_entity.pdbx_description
1 polymer ?
#
loop_
_entity_poly.entity_id
_entity_poly.type
_entity_poly.pdbx_seq_one_letter_code
_entity_poly.pdbx_strand_id
1 'polypeptide(L)'
;MSLLVRAALAAAVVCAFAALAPVAPAAAPVPPKAGQVVTFPFPAKAPVVVQLTGVGAARERLSALLKGALGNDAADVEKLIDDGLKQLLADRKLTAVPKDGRVYLAINDIAALFEGTPAVSLLVPVTTYKEFRDTFLTADEQKTFEAGKGVDEVKLSAFGNDHTVYMVDLKEYVALSPDKGTADLYTTKFTHASTTGMPSELAKSFVGSDLALFVNLDLINDTYGEQIKNFKMLIDFGIQQAQMGGVLPGIGKKQLDAMKGLLQGAFQALGDCHGLVVAAEFRPEGLNLRVQAQFAEDTTSVKVLKAETPGPLADLGKMPAGLAQYMGTKYGKSFVEAARGLNAEFAPADDDEKGNAAVEKLQAALVAAGPQGEVAGIGGAANTLTVAKYADAKKAAAALLGCYEAMSAGGKVQGTILKDAPKVTADAQKHAGFTFAEVKMEFDFEATVKDLPEGVKENTIAQLKRGVAERQSIWVGTDGKQVVQVVAKDWAAARAAVDDYFEAKKPVGEVEGFKVTRKQLPADASLLLMVEVGQTATSILDSLRMVQDAVPGFPKIGKAPELKGPPAFVGLAITLKGDTATANVFVPGAAIAAARKIVAGLLTNID
;
A
#
# COMPACT_ATOMS: atom_id res chain seq x y z
N MET A 1 -1.14 -1.49 30.57
CA MET A 1 -1.72 -0.80 29.40
C MET A 1 -0.85 -1.12 28.22
N SER A 2 -1.38 -1.70 27.14
CA SER A 2 -0.56 -2.19 26.04
C SER A 2 0.22 -1.07 25.34
N LEU A 3 1.40 -1.38 24.81
CA LEU A 3 2.28 -0.46 24.06
C LEU A 3 1.55 0.26 22.93
N LEU A 4 0.62 -0.44 22.27
CA LEU A 4 -0.26 0.10 21.24
C LEU A 4 -1.11 1.29 21.74
N VAL A 5 -1.56 1.27 22.99
CA VAL A 5 -2.35 2.38 23.58
C VAL A 5 -1.46 3.59 23.87
N ARG A 6 -0.20 3.39 24.28
CA ARG A 6 0.75 4.51 24.54
C ARG A 6 1.26 5.13 23.23
N ALA A 7 1.58 4.31 22.22
CA ALA A 7 1.94 4.81 20.89
C ALA A 7 0.73 5.44 20.18
N ALA A 8 -0.49 4.88 20.36
CA ALA A 8 -1.73 5.48 19.90
C ALA A 8 -2.03 6.80 20.64
N LEU A 9 -1.67 6.92 21.92
CA LEU A 9 -1.78 8.16 22.69
C LEU A 9 -0.88 9.26 22.10
N ALA A 10 0.39 8.91 21.81
CA ALA A 10 1.32 9.86 21.21
C ALA A 10 0.90 10.21 19.76
N ALA A 11 0.48 9.23 18.95
CA ALA A 11 -0.06 9.48 17.63
C ALA A 11 -1.40 10.22 17.67
N ALA A 12 -2.28 9.90 18.63
CA ALA A 12 -3.54 10.59 18.84
C ALA A 12 -3.36 12.03 19.35
N VAL A 13 -2.37 12.29 20.20
CA VAL A 13 -1.99 13.66 20.58
C VAL A 13 -1.49 14.44 19.35
N VAL A 14 -0.67 13.82 18.49
CA VAL A 14 -0.22 14.41 17.22
C VAL A 14 -1.42 14.67 16.28
N CYS A 15 -2.35 13.72 16.16
CA CYS A 15 -3.58 13.90 15.37
C CYS A 15 -4.53 14.91 16.02
N ALA A 16 -4.59 14.98 17.36
CA ALA A 16 -5.40 15.92 18.11
C ALA A 16 -4.96 17.36 17.89
N PHE A 17 -3.66 17.61 17.84
CA PHE A 17 -3.12 18.91 17.51
C PHE A 17 -3.58 19.40 16.11
N ALA A 18 -3.87 18.49 15.18
CA ALA A 18 -4.27 18.84 13.82
C ALA A 18 -5.67 19.46 13.66
N ALA A 19 -6.54 19.40 14.68
CA ALA A 19 -7.97 19.62 14.47
C ALA A 19 -8.60 20.87 15.09
N LEU A 20 -7.89 21.74 15.77
CA LEU A 20 -8.50 22.73 16.67
C LEU A 20 -8.63 24.21 16.22
N ALA A 21 -8.40 24.58 14.96
CA ALA A 21 -8.55 25.96 14.54
C ALA A 21 -9.51 26.16 13.34
N PRO A 22 -10.50 27.09 13.41
CA PRO A 22 -11.28 27.50 12.24
C PRO A 22 -10.48 28.50 11.41
N VAL A 23 -10.19 28.24 10.14
CA VAL A 23 -9.46 29.19 9.25
C VAL A 23 -9.66 28.93 7.74
N ALA A 24 -9.31 29.92 6.93
CA ALA A 24 -9.32 29.94 5.48
C ALA A 24 -8.38 28.88 4.82
N PRO A 25 -8.62 28.49 3.56
CA PRO A 25 -7.88 27.37 2.94
C PRO A 25 -6.37 27.64 2.91
N ALA A 26 -5.60 26.75 3.52
CA ALA A 26 -4.16 26.80 3.54
C ALA A 26 -3.57 26.30 2.20
N ALA A 27 -2.52 26.96 1.73
CA ALA A 27 -1.74 26.50 0.60
C ALA A 27 -1.08 25.14 0.90
N ALA A 28 -0.87 24.30 -0.11
CA ALA A 28 -0.13 23.05 0.03
C ALA A 28 1.25 23.31 0.69
N PRO A 29 1.78 22.34 1.48
CA PRO A 29 3.11 22.51 2.06
C PRO A 29 4.11 22.81 0.96
N VAL A 30 4.80 23.94 1.09
CA VAL A 30 5.83 24.31 0.13
C VAL A 30 7.09 23.51 0.48
N PRO A 31 7.57 22.63 -0.39
CA PRO A 31 8.85 21.98 -0.15
C PRO A 31 9.95 23.06 -0.01
N PRO A 32 10.96 22.83 0.83
CA PRO A 32 12.07 23.77 0.97
C PRO A 32 12.69 24.02 -0.40
N LYS A 33 13.09 25.26 -0.65
CA LYS A 33 13.80 25.61 -1.89
C LYS A 33 15.03 24.72 -2.03
N ALA A 34 15.37 24.35 -3.25
CA ALA A 34 16.56 23.55 -3.51
C ALA A 34 17.79 24.19 -2.84
N GLY A 35 18.50 23.42 -2.02
CA GLY A 35 19.66 23.88 -1.24
C GLY A 35 19.33 24.51 0.13
N GLN A 36 18.06 24.70 0.50
CA GLN A 36 17.70 25.20 1.82
C GLN A 36 17.86 24.08 2.87
N VAL A 37 18.75 24.28 3.83
CA VAL A 37 18.91 23.38 4.98
C VAL A 37 17.80 23.68 6.00
N VAL A 38 17.04 22.65 6.36
CA VAL A 38 16.07 22.71 7.46
C VAL A 38 16.68 21.99 8.65
N THR A 39 16.82 22.67 9.76
CA THR A 39 17.23 22.09 11.05
C THR A 39 15.99 21.74 11.85
N PHE A 40 15.99 20.56 12.45
CA PHE A 40 14.87 20.03 13.23
C PHE A 40 15.13 20.16 14.73
N PRO A 41 14.08 20.27 15.57
CA PRO A 41 14.24 20.43 17.03
C PRO A 41 14.55 19.12 17.77
N PHE A 42 14.79 18.02 17.08
CA PHE A 42 15.09 16.69 17.65
C PHE A 42 16.53 16.24 17.37
N PRO A 43 17.05 15.28 18.15
CA PRO A 43 18.40 14.76 17.97
C PRO A 43 18.59 14.05 16.62
N ALA A 44 19.76 14.21 15.98
CA ALA A 44 20.14 13.51 14.76
C ALA A 44 20.14 11.98 14.93
N LYS A 45 20.23 11.49 16.17
CA LYS A 45 20.20 10.07 16.53
C LYS A 45 18.81 9.53 16.82
N ALA A 46 17.73 10.23 16.48
CA ALA A 46 16.38 9.69 16.57
C ALA A 46 16.11 8.73 15.40
N PRO A 47 15.97 7.40 15.66
CA PRO A 47 15.80 6.41 14.59
C PRO A 47 14.47 6.52 13.86
N VAL A 48 13.44 7.02 14.53
CA VAL A 48 12.10 7.18 13.94
C VAL A 48 11.53 8.53 14.32
N VAL A 49 11.01 9.27 13.33
CA VAL A 49 10.38 10.57 13.54
C VAL A 49 9.09 10.67 12.76
N VAL A 50 8.01 11.07 13.43
CA VAL A 50 6.75 11.46 12.79
C VAL A 50 6.70 12.98 12.75
N GLN A 51 6.31 13.55 11.62
CA GLN A 51 6.07 14.98 11.44
C GLN A 51 4.60 15.22 11.09
N LEU A 52 4.01 16.23 11.69
CA LEU A 52 2.77 16.84 11.26
C LEU A 52 3.05 18.29 10.85
N THR A 53 2.77 18.65 9.62
CA THR A 53 3.02 20.00 9.09
C THR A 53 1.88 20.93 9.46
N GLY A 54 2.12 21.79 10.46
CA GLY A 54 1.19 22.85 10.89
C GLY A 54 -0.17 22.30 11.33
N VAL A 55 -0.46 22.41 12.61
CA VAL A 55 -1.72 21.92 13.19
C VAL A 55 -2.94 22.51 12.46
N GLY A 56 -2.94 23.84 12.28
CA GLY A 56 -4.01 24.54 11.56
C GLY A 56 -4.05 24.18 10.07
N ALA A 57 -2.90 24.20 9.40
CA ALA A 57 -2.80 23.94 7.98
C ALA A 57 -3.21 22.51 7.59
N ALA A 58 -2.80 21.50 8.37
CA ALA A 58 -3.20 20.11 8.13
C ALA A 58 -4.71 19.92 8.30
N ARG A 59 -5.31 20.55 9.33
CA ARG A 59 -6.76 20.54 9.54
C ARG A 59 -7.51 21.16 8.37
N GLU A 60 -7.09 22.32 7.90
CA GLU A 60 -7.72 23.01 6.77
C GLU A 60 -7.71 22.14 5.51
N ARG A 61 -6.58 21.52 5.22
CA ARG A 61 -6.46 20.61 4.06
C ARG A 61 -7.31 19.36 4.22
N LEU A 62 -7.35 18.78 5.43
CA LEU A 62 -8.24 17.66 5.74
C LEU A 62 -9.70 18.05 5.59
N SER A 63 -10.11 19.23 6.11
CA SER A 63 -11.47 19.76 5.94
C SER A 63 -11.81 19.99 4.47
N ALA A 64 -10.89 20.56 3.68
CA ALA A 64 -11.08 20.74 2.24
C ALA A 64 -11.22 19.38 1.50
N LEU A 65 -10.42 18.38 1.85
CA LEU A 65 -10.54 17.01 1.36
C LEU A 65 -11.92 16.42 1.71
N LEU A 66 -12.35 16.52 2.98
CA LEU A 66 -13.64 15.99 3.43
C LEU A 66 -14.80 16.67 2.72
N LYS A 67 -14.79 17.99 2.59
CA LYS A 67 -15.81 18.76 1.85
C LYS A 67 -15.84 18.36 0.37
N GLY A 68 -14.68 18.24 -0.25
CA GLY A 68 -14.59 17.77 -1.64
C GLY A 68 -15.09 16.33 -1.85
N ALA A 69 -14.81 15.45 -0.88
CA ALA A 69 -15.20 14.04 -0.93
C ALA A 69 -16.65 13.79 -0.53
N LEU A 70 -17.12 14.40 0.55
CA LEU A 70 -18.37 14.05 1.23
C LEU A 70 -19.46 15.11 1.08
N GLY A 71 -19.17 16.28 0.53
CA GLY A 71 -20.12 17.37 0.37
C GLY A 71 -20.74 17.78 1.71
N ASN A 72 -22.07 17.76 1.81
CA ASN A 72 -22.78 18.15 3.03
C ASN A 72 -22.51 17.23 4.23
N ASP A 73 -22.17 15.97 3.98
CA ASP A 73 -21.88 14.98 5.02
C ASP A 73 -20.49 15.18 5.67
N ALA A 74 -19.66 16.06 5.12
CA ALA A 74 -18.37 16.40 5.69
C ALA A 74 -18.50 16.97 7.12
N ALA A 75 -19.55 17.76 7.39
CA ALA A 75 -19.80 18.37 8.69
C ALA A 75 -19.95 17.34 9.83
N ASP A 76 -20.56 16.19 9.55
CA ASP A 76 -20.71 15.11 10.55
C ASP A 76 -19.37 14.49 10.89
N VAL A 77 -18.52 14.27 9.87
CA VAL A 77 -17.17 13.71 10.06
C VAL A 77 -16.26 14.73 10.75
N GLU A 78 -16.32 16.00 10.36
CA GLU A 78 -15.59 17.09 11.03
C GLU A 78 -15.99 17.19 12.50
N LYS A 79 -17.28 17.09 12.80
CA LYS A 79 -17.78 17.09 14.18
C LYS A 79 -17.26 15.89 14.97
N LEU A 80 -17.26 14.70 14.40
CA LEU A 80 -16.75 13.49 15.04
C LEU A 80 -15.25 13.63 15.37
N ILE A 81 -14.47 14.20 14.45
CA ILE A 81 -13.06 14.53 14.67
C ILE A 81 -12.93 15.56 15.79
N ASP A 82 -13.70 16.64 15.76
CA ASP A 82 -13.66 17.70 16.78
C ASP A 82 -14.05 17.19 18.16
N ASP A 83 -15.07 16.35 18.26
CA ASP A 83 -15.51 15.76 19.53
C ASP A 83 -14.45 14.80 20.09
N GLY A 84 -13.85 13.95 19.23
CA GLY A 84 -12.74 13.09 19.62
C GLY A 84 -11.52 13.87 20.12
N LEU A 85 -11.25 15.01 19.51
CA LEU A 85 -10.16 15.90 19.89
C LEU A 85 -10.42 16.65 21.19
N LYS A 86 -11.63 17.17 21.40
CA LYS A 86 -12.02 17.77 22.68
C LYS A 86 -11.85 16.75 23.81
N GLN A 87 -12.30 15.52 23.59
CA GLN A 87 -12.11 14.44 24.56
C GLN A 87 -10.63 14.16 24.85
N LEU A 88 -9.79 14.14 23.80
CA LEU A 88 -8.35 13.90 23.92
C LEU A 88 -7.63 15.05 24.64
N LEU A 89 -7.99 16.29 24.33
CA LEU A 89 -7.37 17.47 24.90
C LEU A 89 -7.91 17.81 26.28
N ALA A 90 -9.01 17.21 26.72
CA ALA A 90 -9.61 17.44 28.05
C ALA A 90 -9.66 18.95 28.41
N ASP A 91 -10.23 19.76 27.50
CA ASP A 91 -10.37 21.22 27.58
C ASP A 91 -9.06 22.04 27.56
N ARG A 92 -7.91 21.43 27.26
CA ARG A 92 -6.65 22.18 27.11
C ARG A 92 -6.69 23.14 25.92
N LYS A 93 -6.10 24.32 26.10
CA LYS A 93 -6.04 25.35 25.07
C LYS A 93 -4.69 25.31 24.33
N LEU A 94 -4.73 25.37 23.01
CA LEU A 94 -3.55 25.40 22.16
C LEU A 94 -3.24 26.81 21.62
N THR A 95 -3.63 27.86 22.34
CA THR A 95 -3.47 29.27 21.89
C THR A 95 -2.02 29.68 21.73
N ALA A 96 -1.10 29.07 22.49
CA ALA A 96 0.33 29.31 22.39
C ALA A 96 1.03 28.48 21.26
N VAL A 97 0.29 27.65 20.53
CA VAL A 97 0.84 26.83 19.44
C VAL A 97 0.63 27.57 18.11
N PRO A 98 1.68 27.96 17.37
CA PRO A 98 1.55 28.57 16.07
C PRO A 98 0.84 27.66 15.07
N LYS A 99 -0.13 28.18 14.32
CA LYS A 99 -0.94 27.39 13.37
C LYS A 99 -0.12 26.67 12.30
N ASP A 100 0.94 27.32 11.83
CA ASP A 100 1.85 26.79 10.80
C ASP A 100 3.06 26.05 11.39
N GLY A 101 3.12 25.96 12.74
CA GLY A 101 4.20 25.30 13.43
C GLY A 101 4.16 23.80 13.23
N ARG A 102 5.31 23.19 12.95
CA ARG A 102 5.43 21.74 12.74
C ARG A 102 5.56 21.03 14.07
N VAL A 103 4.76 19.98 14.26
CA VAL A 103 4.84 19.10 15.44
C VAL A 103 5.65 17.87 15.06
N TYR A 104 6.53 17.43 15.96
CA TYR A 104 7.30 16.21 15.76
C TYR A 104 7.12 15.25 16.93
N LEU A 105 7.02 13.95 16.61
CA LEU A 105 7.15 12.88 17.59
C LEU A 105 8.45 12.14 17.24
N ALA A 106 9.45 12.24 18.11
CA ALA A 106 10.72 11.55 17.97
C ALA A 106 10.75 10.32 18.89
N ILE A 107 11.04 9.14 18.32
CA ILE A 107 11.36 7.92 19.06
C ILE A 107 12.88 7.89 19.18
N ASN A 108 13.40 8.05 20.40
CA ASN A 108 14.83 8.16 20.63
C ASN A 108 15.50 6.80 20.88
N ASP A 109 14.72 5.79 21.29
CA ASP A 109 15.17 4.41 21.45
C ASP A 109 14.05 3.44 21.11
N ILE A 110 14.27 2.57 20.12
CA ILE A 110 13.30 1.56 19.70
C ILE A 110 13.20 0.43 20.73
N ALA A 111 14.30 0.02 21.37
CA ALA A 111 14.28 -1.05 22.36
C ALA A 111 13.41 -0.67 23.56
N ALA A 112 13.49 0.58 24.01
CA ALA A 112 12.69 1.10 25.12
C ALA A 112 11.16 1.04 24.85
N LEU A 113 10.71 0.95 23.59
CA LEU A 113 9.30 0.74 23.27
C LEU A 113 8.77 -0.61 23.79
N PHE A 114 9.65 -1.60 23.92
CA PHE A 114 9.30 -2.96 24.36
C PHE A 114 9.61 -3.21 25.84
N GLU A 115 10.40 -2.34 26.49
CA GLU A 115 10.93 -2.54 27.86
C GLU A 115 10.17 -1.79 28.96
N GLY A 116 9.09 -1.06 28.62
CA GLY A 116 8.25 -0.40 29.63
C GLY A 116 8.00 1.07 29.41
N THR A 117 8.91 1.98 29.76
CA THR A 117 8.73 3.41 29.51
C THR A 117 9.35 3.79 28.18
N PRO A 118 8.52 4.22 27.19
CA PRO A 118 9.05 4.51 25.86
C PRO A 118 9.90 5.78 25.86
N ALA A 119 11.09 5.71 25.27
CA ALA A 119 11.97 6.85 25.04
C ALA A 119 11.47 7.71 23.88
N VAL A 120 10.36 8.41 24.08
CA VAL A 120 9.71 9.23 23.07
C VAL A 120 9.65 10.70 23.50
N SER A 121 9.68 11.60 22.53
CA SER A 121 9.55 13.04 22.75
C SER A 121 8.56 13.63 21.76
N LEU A 122 7.56 14.33 22.28
CA LEU A 122 6.66 15.16 21.48
C LEU A 122 7.18 16.61 21.52
N LEU A 123 7.53 17.14 20.34
CA LEU A 123 8.04 18.50 20.18
C LEU A 123 6.94 19.37 19.59
N VAL A 124 6.45 20.29 20.42
CA VAL A 124 5.35 21.19 20.09
C VAL A 124 5.93 22.58 19.84
N PRO A 125 5.69 23.20 18.68
CA PRO A 125 6.11 24.58 18.42
C PRO A 125 5.31 25.52 19.33
N VAL A 126 5.97 26.52 19.89
CA VAL A 126 5.33 27.46 20.83
C VAL A 126 5.75 28.90 20.56
N THR A 127 4.87 29.85 20.88
CA THR A 127 5.21 31.29 20.89
C THR A 127 6.17 31.59 22.04
N THR A 128 5.86 31.09 23.22
CA THR A 128 6.74 31.10 24.39
C THR A 128 6.42 29.90 25.29
N TYR A 129 7.45 29.37 25.98
CA TYR A 129 7.28 28.29 26.94
C TYR A 129 6.29 28.63 28.04
N LYS A 130 6.40 29.85 28.59
CA LYS A 130 5.53 30.31 29.67
C LYS A 130 4.06 30.33 29.22
N GLU A 131 3.76 30.92 28.08
CA GLU A 131 2.40 30.99 27.55
C GLU A 131 1.83 29.58 27.27
N PHE A 132 2.64 28.70 26.71
CA PHE A 132 2.26 27.29 26.48
C PHE A 132 1.90 26.64 27.82
N ARG A 133 2.79 26.68 28.80
CA ARG A 133 2.55 26.11 30.14
C ARG A 133 1.25 26.63 30.75
N ASP A 134 1.10 27.95 30.77
CA ASP A 134 0.00 28.62 31.47
C ASP A 134 -1.38 28.41 30.78
N THR A 135 -1.40 28.07 29.47
CA THR A 135 -2.63 27.84 28.70
C THR A 135 -2.92 26.37 28.44
N PHE A 136 -1.89 25.54 28.31
CA PHE A 136 -2.04 24.12 28.02
C PHE A 136 -2.35 23.29 29.27
N LEU A 137 -1.71 23.61 30.42
CA LEU A 137 -1.97 22.89 31.66
C LEU A 137 -3.31 23.33 32.25
N THR A 138 -4.11 22.37 32.67
CA THR A 138 -5.33 22.64 33.44
C THR A 138 -5.00 23.20 34.83
N ALA A 139 -5.97 23.82 35.51
CA ALA A 139 -5.76 24.37 36.85
C ALA A 139 -5.28 23.34 37.89
N ASP A 140 -5.69 22.08 37.73
CA ASP A 140 -5.26 21.00 38.64
C ASP A 140 -3.85 20.51 38.29
N GLU A 141 -3.52 20.44 37.02
CA GLU A 141 -2.17 20.10 36.57
C GLU A 141 -1.14 21.16 36.94
N GLN A 142 -1.52 22.42 36.87
CA GLN A 142 -0.65 23.52 37.35
C GLN A 142 -0.29 23.42 38.85
N LYS A 143 -1.14 22.77 39.66
CA LYS A 143 -0.82 22.51 41.07
C LYS A 143 0.24 21.41 41.25
N THR A 144 0.38 20.53 40.27
CA THR A 144 1.37 19.46 40.28
C THR A 144 2.67 19.85 39.57
N PHE A 145 2.73 21.05 38.98
CA PHE A 145 3.88 21.53 38.24
C PHE A 145 5.05 21.82 39.19
N GLU A 146 6.17 21.16 38.94
CA GLU A 146 7.44 21.32 39.64
C GLU A 146 8.52 21.83 38.67
N ALA A 147 8.97 23.08 38.94
CA ALA A 147 10.05 23.65 38.13
C ALA A 147 11.39 23.01 38.52
N GLY A 148 12.11 22.46 37.53
CA GLY A 148 13.40 21.85 37.70
C GLY A 148 14.56 22.67 37.11
N LYS A 149 15.77 22.11 37.17
CA LYS A 149 16.95 22.71 36.54
C LYS A 149 17.01 22.32 35.05
N GLY A 150 16.16 22.96 34.24
CA GLY A 150 16.08 22.72 32.78
C GLY A 150 15.08 21.66 32.37
N VAL A 151 14.59 20.82 33.27
CA VAL A 151 13.49 19.87 33.04
C VAL A 151 12.46 20.10 34.11
N ASP A 152 11.28 20.51 33.72
CA ASP A 152 10.12 20.67 34.57
C ASP A 152 9.32 19.36 34.61
N GLU A 153 8.65 19.08 35.74
CA GLU A 153 7.81 17.90 35.92
C GLU A 153 6.37 18.30 36.16
N VAL A 154 5.43 17.56 35.56
CA VAL A 154 4.01 17.76 35.73
C VAL A 154 3.26 16.44 35.63
N LYS A 155 2.16 16.31 36.38
CA LYS A 155 1.22 15.20 36.20
C LYS A 155 0.11 15.63 35.24
N LEU A 156 0.10 15.05 34.03
CA LEU A 156 -0.96 15.29 33.05
C LEU A 156 -2.05 14.22 33.19
N SER A 157 -3.29 14.68 33.31
CA SER A 157 -4.46 13.79 33.30
C SER A 157 -4.89 13.52 31.87
N ALA A 158 -4.74 12.27 31.42
CA ALA A 158 -5.17 11.82 30.10
C ALA A 158 -5.91 10.49 30.21
N PHE A 159 -7.06 10.36 29.55
CA PHE A 159 -7.89 9.15 29.54
C PHE A 159 -8.23 8.60 30.94
N GLY A 160 -8.47 9.52 31.90
CA GLY A 160 -8.83 9.16 33.26
C GLY A 160 -7.68 8.67 34.15
N ASN A 161 -6.43 8.80 33.70
CA ASN A 161 -5.23 8.44 34.47
C ASN A 161 -4.23 9.60 34.47
N ASP A 162 -3.53 9.77 35.59
CA ASP A 162 -2.43 10.71 35.70
C ASP A 162 -1.13 10.08 35.24
N HIS A 163 -0.41 10.83 34.39
CA HIS A 163 0.88 10.44 33.85
C HIS A 163 1.90 11.54 34.18
N THR A 164 3.03 11.15 34.76
CA THR A 164 4.16 12.07 34.90
C THR A 164 4.73 12.36 33.52
N VAL A 165 4.87 13.63 33.20
CA VAL A 165 5.45 14.15 31.96
C VAL A 165 6.53 15.16 32.30
N TYR A 166 7.64 15.06 31.63
CA TYR A 166 8.78 15.95 31.73
C TYR A 166 8.75 16.95 30.58
N MET A 167 8.90 18.25 30.89
CA MET A 167 8.82 19.36 29.96
C MET A 167 10.16 20.08 29.87
N VAL A 168 10.62 20.35 28.65
CA VAL A 168 11.86 21.11 28.41
C VAL A 168 11.59 22.29 27.49
N ASP A 169 12.05 23.48 27.90
CA ASP A 169 12.00 24.70 27.10
C ASP A 169 13.13 24.70 26.05
N LEU A 170 12.77 24.60 24.78
CA LEU A 170 13.66 24.73 23.62
C LEU A 170 13.50 26.08 22.90
N LYS A 171 12.90 27.08 23.55
CA LYS A 171 12.57 28.43 23.04
C LYS A 171 11.43 28.42 22.01
N GLU A 172 11.67 27.91 20.82
CA GLU A 172 10.66 27.81 19.74
C GLU A 172 9.82 26.54 19.85
N TYR A 173 10.23 25.59 20.69
CA TYR A 173 9.55 24.33 20.94
C TYR A 173 9.50 24.02 22.42
N VAL A 174 8.51 23.22 22.79
CA VAL A 174 8.51 22.49 24.06
C VAL A 174 8.67 21.02 23.76
N ALA A 175 9.64 20.38 24.38
CA ALA A 175 9.75 18.92 24.35
C ALA A 175 8.97 18.34 25.56
N LEU A 176 8.08 17.39 25.27
CA LEU A 176 7.30 16.64 26.25
C LEU A 176 7.72 15.18 26.19
N SER A 177 8.12 14.59 27.32
CA SER A 177 8.51 13.17 27.40
C SER A 177 7.93 12.50 28.63
N PRO A 178 7.46 11.23 28.54
CA PRO A 178 7.09 10.44 29.71
C PRO A 178 8.31 9.89 30.47
N ASP A 179 9.49 9.97 29.87
CA ASP A 179 10.75 9.51 30.45
C ASP A 179 11.70 10.66 30.76
N LYS A 180 12.18 10.71 32.01
CA LYS A 180 13.10 11.77 32.44
C LYS A 180 14.44 11.72 31.71
N GLY A 181 14.98 10.51 31.49
CA GLY A 181 16.25 10.34 30.77
C GLY A 181 16.17 10.88 29.36
N THR A 182 15.04 10.66 28.68
CA THR A 182 14.75 11.23 27.35
C THR A 182 14.61 12.75 27.40
N ALA A 183 13.94 13.31 28.41
CA ALA A 183 13.83 14.76 28.57
C ALA A 183 15.21 15.39 28.83
N ASP A 184 16.06 14.76 29.64
CA ASP A 184 17.40 15.23 29.95
C ASP A 184 18.29 15.34 28.68
N LEU A 185 18.04 14.55 27.61
CA LEU A 185 18.73 14.69 26.32
C LEU A 185 18.60 16.10 25.74
N TYR A 186 17.47 16.75 25.96
CA TYR A 186 17.16 18.08 25.42
C TYR A 186 17.73 19.24 26.26
N THR A 187 18.20 18.98 27.47
CA THR A 187 18.88 19.98 28.32
C THR A 187 20.37 20.06 28.04
N THR A 188 20.92 19.05 27.41
CA THR A 188 22.33 18.98 27.03
C THR A 188 22.52 19.44 25.58
N LYS A 189 23.75 19.86 25.23
CA LYS A 189 24.06 20.19 23.84
C LYS A 189 24.07 18.91 23.00
N PHE A 190 23.09 18.75 22.12
CA PHE A 190 23.02 17.64 21.16
C PHE A 190 23.14 18.14 19.71
N THR A 191 23.48 17.23 18.80
CA THR A 191 23.48 17.52 17.37
C THR A 191 22.04 17.44 16.87
N HIS A 192 21.53 18.56 16.37
CA HIS A 192 20.21 18.63 15.77
C HIS A 192 20.17 17.82 14.45
N ALA A 193 19.07 17.13 14.22
CA ALA A 193 18.80 16.55 12.92
C ALA A 193 18.59 17.66 11.88
N SER A 194 18.92 17.38 10.63
CA SER A 194 18.75 18.34 9.53
C SER A 194 18.49 17.60 8.21
N THR A 195 17.98 18.32 7.24
CA THR A 195 17.79 17.77 5.88
C THR A 195 19.10 17.37 5.21
N THR A 196 20.25 17.88 5.64
CA THR A 196 21.56 17.45 5.12
C THR A 196 22.02 16.10 5.69
N GLY A 197 21.49 15.69 6.84
CA GLY A 197 21.72 14.37 7.43
C GLY A 197 20.73 13.30 6.97
N MET A 198 19.82 13.66 6.06
CA MET A 198 18.88 12.73 5.45
C MET A 198 19.19 12.58 3.95
N PRO A 199 18.98 11.41 3.35
CA PRO A 199 19.02 11.28 1.89
C PRO A 199 18.09 12.31 1.22
N SER A 200 18.57 12.99 0.17
CA SER A 200 17.94 14.20 -0.36
C SER A 200 16.49 14.03 -0.81
N GLU A 201 16.16 12.89 -1.42
CA GLU A 201 14.81 12.61 -1.89
C GLU A 201 13.88 12.28 -0.72
N LEU A 202 14.37 11.60 0.32
CA LEU A 202 13.61 11.35 1.55
C LEU A 202 13.36 12.65 2.31
N ALA A 203 14.35 13.54 2.40
CA ALA A 203 14.21 14.84 3.04
C ALA A 203 13.12 15.69 2.37
N LYS A 204 13.08 15.73 1.02
CA LYS A 204 12.02 16.42 0.27
C LYS A 204 10.63 15.87 0.57
N SER A 205 10.49 14.55 0.57
CA SER A 205 9.22 13.88 0.86
C SER A 205 8.79 14.11 2.32
N PHE A 206 9.71 14.03 3.27
CA PHE A 206 9.45 14.25 4.68
C PHE A 206 8.96 15.67 4.96
N VAL A 207 9.71 16.68 4.50
CA VAL A 207 9.35 18.10 4.77
C VAL A 207 8.17 18.58 3.93
N GLY A 208 7.96 18.01 2.73
CA GLY A 208 6.93 18.45 1.79
C GLY A 208 5.53 17.87 2.01
N SER A 209 5.32 17.06 3.04
CA SER A 209 4.04 16.35 3.27
C SER A 209 3.30 16.90 4.51
N ASP A 210 1.98 16.65 4.58
CA ASP A 210 1.15 17.05 5.72
C ASP A 210 1.45 16.21 6.95
N LEU A 211 1.51 14.89 6.73
CA LEU A 211 1.92 13.91 7.72
C LEU A 211 3.05 13.07 7.11
N ALA A 212 4.14 12.90 7.82
CA ALA A 212 5.24 12.07 7.37
C ALA A 212 5.87 11.30 8.53
N LEU A 213 6.22 10.05 8.25
CA LEU A 213 7.04 9.19 9.10
C LEU A 213 8.37 8.99 8.40
N PHE A 214 9.46 9.31 9.05
CA PHE A 214 10.82 8.98 8.62
C PHE A 214 11.40 7.89 9.51
N VAL A 215 11.98 6.87 8.90
CA VAL A 215 12.72 5.79 9.56
C VAL A 215 14.15 5.83 9.06
N ASN A 216 15.11 6.08 9.98
CA ASN A 216 16.53 6.08 9.69
C ASN A 216 17.08 4.65 9.82
N LEU A 217 17.13 3.92 8.70
CA LEU A 217 17.55 2.52 8.68
C LEU A 217 19.05 2.35 8.88
N ASP A 218 19.88 3.30 8.45
CA ASP A 218 21.33 3.28 8.76
C ASP A 218 21.54 3.26 10.27
N LEU A 219 20.89 4.20 10.97
CA LEU A 219 21.00 4.28 12.43
C LEU A 219 20.43 3.03 13.13
N ILE A 220 19.31 2.49 12.62
CA ILE A 220 18.71 1.27 13.15
C ILE A 220 19.65 0.07 12.95
N ASN A 221 20.22 -0.08 11.77
CA ASN A 221 21.17 -1.15 11.47
C ASN A 221 22.44 -1.03 12.32
N ASP A 222 22.96 0.18 12.50
CA ASP A 222 24.15 0.44 13.32
C ASP A 222 23.91 0.16 14.81
N THR A 223 22.73 0.54 15.32
CA THR A 223 22.40 0.44 16.75
C THR A 223 21.86 -0.94 17.13
N TYR A 224 21.01 -1.53 16.28
CA TYR A 224 20.26 -2.76 16.57
C TYR A 224 20.62 -3.92 15.65
N GLY A 225 21.74 -3.84 14.90
CA GLY A 225 22.12 -4.85 13.91
C GLY A 225 22.25 -6.27 14.49
N GLU A 226 22.79 -6.42 15.71
CA GLU A 226 22.86 -7.72 16.39
C GLU A 226 21.48 -8.26 16.77
N GLN A 227 20.56 -7.42 17.25
CA GLN A 227 19.19 -7.80 17.58
C GLN A 227 18.42 -8.22 16.32
N ILE A 228 18.58 -7.47 15.21
CA ILE A 228 17.99 -7.80 13.91
C ILE A 228 18.52 -9.15 13.41
N LYS A 229 19.83 -9.40 13.54
CA LYS A 229 20.45 -10.67 13.18
C LYS A 229 19.92 -11.83 14.03
N ASN A 230 19.79 -11.62 15.34
CA ASN A 230 19.20 -12.61 16.24
C ASN A 230 17.74 -12.89 15.90
N PHE A 231 16.95 -11.86 15.58
CA PHE A 231 15.56 -12.01 15.15
C PHE A 231 15.45 -12.77 13.82
N LYS A 232 16.35 -12.48 12.86
CA LYS A 232 16.44 -13.25 11.61
C LYS A 232 16.75 -14.73 11.87
N MET A 233 17.68 -15.04 12.77
CA MET A 233 18.00 -16.43 13.15
C MET A 233 16.79 -17.12 13.79
N LEU A 234 16.00 -16.43 14.62
CA LEU A 234 14.79 -16.99 15.24
C LEU A 234 13.72 -17.30 14.18
N ILE A 235 13.54 -16.43 13.18
CA ILE A 235 12.62 -16.68 12.07
C ILE A 235 13.11 -17.87 11.24
N ASP A 236 14.37 -17.91 10.85
CA ASP A 236 14.97 -19.02 10.10
C ASP A 236 14.80 -20.35 10.86
N PHE A 237 15.01 -20.34 12.18
CA PHE A 237 14.80 -21.51 13.04
C PHE A 237 13.32 -21.92 13.12
N GLY A 238 12.40 -20.95 13.26
CA GLY A 238 10.96 -21.20 13.27
C GLY A 238 10.47 -21.84 11.97
N ILE A 239 10.94 -21.34 10.82
CA ILE A 239 10.63 -21.92 9.50
C ILE A 239 11.20 -23.34 9.40
N GLN A 240 12.43 -23.56 9.86
CA GLN A 240 13.08 -24.85 9.85
C GLN A 240 12.35 -25.88 10.75
N GLN A 241 11.88 -25.46 11.91
CA GLN A 241 11.01 -26.29 12.78
C GLN A 241 9.67 -26.63 12.10
N ALA A 242 9.04 -25.64 11.45
CA ALA A 242 7.79 -25.85 10.72
C ALA A 242 7.99 -26.87 9.57
N GLN A 243 9.13 -26.85 8.89
CA GLN A 243 9.49 -27.82 7.85
C GLN A 243 9.68 -29.25 8.41
N MET A 244 10.26 -29.38 9.60
CA MET A 244 10.52 -30.70 10.23
C MET A 244 9.31 -31.28 10.95
N GLY A 245 8.46 -30.44 11.55
CA GLY A 245 7.40 -30.87 12.45
C GLY A 245 6.00 -30.96 11.87
N GLY A 246 5.79 -30.54 10.61
CA GLY A 246 4.44 -30.53 10.01
C GLY A 246 3.43 -29.64 10.75
N VAL A 247 3.89 -28.63 11.48
CA VAL A 247 3.11 -27.86 12.47
C VAL A 247 2.06 -26.96 11.84
N LEU A 248 2.15 -26.67 10.54
CA LEU A 248 1.18 -25.84 9.83
C LEU A 248 0.39 -26.70 8.82
N PRO A 249 -0.79 -27.22 9.19
CA PRO A 249 -1.62 -27.98 8.27
C PRO A 249 -1.93 -27.16 7.01
N GLY A 250 -1.63 -27.71 5.84
CA GLY A 250 -1.93 -27.09 4.55
C GLY A 250 -0.81 -26.21 3.97
N ILE A 251 0.32 -25.99 4.66
CA ILE A 251 1.47 -25.29 4.10
C ILE A 251 2.56 -26.30 3.71
N GLY A 252 2.84 -26.41 2.41
CA GLY A 252 3.87 -27.30 1.88
C GLY A 252 5.28 -26.76 2.07
N LYS A 253 6.29 -27.64 1.93
CA LYS A 253 7.72 -27.28 2.03
C LYS A 253 8.09 -26.13 1.07
N LYS A 254 7.61 -26.17 -0.17
CA LYS A 254 7.87 -25.11 -1.18
C LYS A 254 7.36 -23.75 -0.73
N GLN A 255 6.16 -23.68 -0.11
CA GLN A 255 5.59 -22.43 0.41
C GLN A 255 6.40 -21.88 1.59
N LEU A 256 6.94 -22.74 2.44
CA LEU A 256 7.83 -22.34 3.53
C LEU A 256 9.17 -21.84 2.99
N ASP A 257 9.74 -22.48 1.97
CA ASP A 257 10.96 -22.03 1.28
C ASP A 257 10.73 -20.67 0.60
N ALA A 258 9.58 -20.48 -0.03
CA ALA A 258 9.15 -19.20 -0.61
C ALA A 258 9.05 -18.08 0.43
N MET A 259 8.38 -18.35 1.54
CA MET A 259 8.26 -17.41 2.65
C MET A 259 9.64 -17.06 3.22
N LYS A 260 10.55 -18.04 3.32
CA LYS A 260 11.93 -17.80 3.73
C LYS A 260 12.66 -16.89 2.77
N GLY A 261 12.57 -17.15 1.45
CA GLY A 261 13.19 -16.33 0.41
C GLY A 261 12.67 -14.88 0.43
N LEU A 262 11.37 -14.70 0.59
CA LEU A 262 10.74 -13.37 0.71
C LEU A 262 11.23 -12.62 1.94
N LEU A 263 11.26 -13.28 3.09
CA LEU A 263 11.77 -12.68 4.33
C LEU A 263 13.24 -12.33 4.22
N GLN A 264 14.06 -13.21 3.64
CA GLN A 264 15.47 -12.93 3.39
C GLN A 264 15.67 -11.75 2.45
N GLY A 265 14.89 -11.68 1.35
CA GLY A 265 14.87 -10.54 0.43
C GLY A 265 14.46 -9.23 1.12
N ALA A 266 13.44 -9.27 1.98
CA ALA A 266 12.99 -8.12 2.76
C ALA A 266 14.08 -7.65 3.76
N PHE A 267 14.71 -8.56 4.49
CA PHE A 267 15.83 -8.22 5.37
C PHE A 267 17.05 -7.67 4.62
N GLN A 268 17.32 -8.22 3.43
CA GLN A 268 18.38 -7.69 2.55
C GLN A 268 18.05 -6.26 2.11
N ALA A 269 16.83 -6.02 1.63
CA ALA A 269 16.38 -4.70 1.21
C ALA A 269 16.41 -3.69 2.38
N LEU A 270 16.01 -4.10 3.60
CA LEU A 270 16.12 -3.26 4.79
C LEU A 270 17.57 -2.96 5.17
N GLY A 271 18.46 -3.94 5.03
CA GLY A 271 19.90 -3.76 5.26
C GLY A 271 20.58 -2.88 4.21
N ASP A 272 20.10 -2.91 2.97
CA ASP A 272 20.60 -2.09 1.87
C ASP A 272 20.07 -0.64 1.90
N CYS A 273 19.03 -0.36 2.72
CA CYS A 273 18.28 0.89 2.70
C CYS A 273 18.84 1.91 3.71
N HIS A 274 19.15 3.13 3.25
CA HIS A 274 19.49 4.25 4.12
C HIS A 274 18.33 4.70 5.00
N GLY A 275 17.11 4.69 4.42
CA GLY A 275 15.93 5.13 5.15
C GLY A 275 14.66 5.01 4.34
N LEU A 276 13.55 5.17 5.06
CA LEU A 276 12.19 5.09 4.54
C LEU A 276 11.40 6.32 4.96
N VAL A 277 10.60 6.86 4.05
CA VAL A 277 9.57 7.86 4.33
C VAL A 277 8.20 7.31 3.95
N VAL A 278 7.25 7.37 4.88
CA VAL A 278 5.83 7.20 4.62
C VAL A 278 5.17 8.56 4.79
N ALA A 279 4.50 9.04 3.77
CA ALA A 279 3.97 10.40 3.73
C ALA A 279 2.51 10.42 3.27
N ALA A 280 1.74 11.38 3.78
CA ALA A 280 0.38 11.66 3.37
C ALA A 280 0.21 13.15 3.05
N GLU A 281 -0.50 13.44 1.97
CA GLU A 281 -0.86 14.79 1.57
C GLU A 281 -2.38 14.87 1.38
N PHE A 282 -3.01 15.79 2.10
CA PHE A 282 -4.44 16.05 2.00
C PHE A 282 -4.67 17.11 0.92
N ARG A 283 -5.38 16.75 -0.15
CA ARG A 283 -5.70 17.64 -1.26
C ARG A 283 -7.21 17.70 -1.47
N PRO A 284 -7.76 18.81 -1.98
CA PRO A 284 -9.20 18.87 -2.28
C PRO A 284 -9.66 17.76 -3.23
N GLU A 285 -8.78 17.32 -4.14
CA GLU A 285 -9.07 16.26 -5.12
C GLU A 285 -9.04 14.85 -4.52
N GLY A 286 -8.31 14.64 -3.40
CA GLY A 286 -8.15 13.34 -2.80
C GLY A 286 -6.96 13.23 -1.83
N LEU A 287 -6.74 12.04 -1.34
CA LEU A 287 -5.64 11.67 -0.46
C LEU A 287 -4.49 11.09 -1.30
N ASN A 288 -3.31 11.67 -1.19
CA ASN A 288 -2.08 11.13 -1.77
C ASN A 288 -1.24 10.48 -0.66
N LEU A 289 -0.96 9.19 -0.79
CA LEU A 289 -0.06 8.46 0.09
C LEU A 289 1.22 8.12 -0.68
N ARG A 290 2.36 8.29 -0.04
CA ARG A 290 3.68 7.97 -0.62
C ARG A 290 4.49 7.13 0.36
N VAL A 291 5.08 6.06 -0.16
CA VAL A 291 6.12 5.30 0.52
C VAL A 291 7.37 5.39 -0.35
N GLN A 292 8.46 5.87 0.22
CA GLN A 292 9.71 6.08 -0.50
C GLN A 292 10.88 5.52 0.29
N ALA A 293 11.66 4.65 -0.35
CA ALA A 293 12.89 4.08 0.19
C ALA A 293 14.07 4.54 -0.66
N GLN A 294 15.19 4.84 -0.01
CA GLN A 294 16.45 5.14 -0.68
C GLN A 294 17.53 4.18 -0.21
N PHE A 295 18.23 3.58 -1.15
CA PHE A 295 19.18 2.49 -0.92
C PHE A 295 20.62 2.96 -1.04
N ALA A 296 21.51 2.31 -0.29
CA ALA A 296 22.94 2.59 -0.32
C ALA A 296 23.58 2.16 -1.65
N GLU A 297 24.51 2.95 -2.14
CA GLU A 297 25.26 2.65 -3.36
C GLU A 297 25.97 1.29 -3.27
N ASP A 298 26.19 0.65 -4.40
CA ASP A 298 26.87 -0.66 -4.54
C ASP A 298 26.15 -1.88 -3.93
N THR A 299 24.93 -1.70 -3.39
CA THR A 299 24.11 -2.79 -2.87
C THR A 299 23.44 -3.61 -3.98
N THR A 300 22.94 -4.79 -3.61
CA THR A 300 22.16 -5.64 -4.53
C THR A 300 20.88 -4.95 -4.95
N SER A 301 20.18 -4.29 -4.03
CA SER A 301 18.95 -3.54 -4.29
C SER A 301 19.17 -2.44 -5.32
N VAL A 302 20.24 -1.65 -5.20
CA VAL A 302 20.55 -0.57 -6.16
C VAL A 302 20.92 -1.11 -7.55
N LYS A 303 21.62 -2.24 -7.63
CA LYS A 303 21.91 -2.86 -8.93
C LYS A 303 20.64 -3.23 -9.70
N VAL A 304 19.64 -3.76 -9.00
CA VAL A 304 18.32 -4.06 -9.60
C VAL A 304 17.62 -2.76 -10.01
N LEU A 305 17.57 -1.75 -9.12
CA LEU A 305 16.88 -0.49 -9.40
C LEU A 305 17.51 0.30 -10.56
N LYS A 306 18.83 0.33 -10.66
CA LYS A 306 19.56 1.03 -11.76
C LYS A 306 19.33 0.39 -13.13
N ALA A 307 18.97 -0.90 -13.16
CA ALA A 307 18.62 -1.60 -14.40
C ALA A 307 17.19 -1.26 -14.88
N GLU A 308 16.37 -0.64 -14.01
CA GLU A 308 14.99 -0.31 -14.33
C GLU A 308 14.86 1.04 -15.03
N THR A 309 13.95 1.09 -16.01
CA THR A 309 13.65 2.31 -16.78
C THR A 309 12.14 2.56 -16.78
N PRO A 310 11.62 3.25 -15.76
CA PRO A 310 10.19 3.61 -15.72
C PRO A 310 9.76 4.35 -16.99
N GLY A 311 8.50 4.26 -17.34
CA GLY A 311 7.94 4.91 -18.51
C GLY A 311 6.51 5.37 -18.32
N PRO A 312 5.94 6.09 -19.30
CA PRO A 312 4.65 6.74 -19.16
C PRO A 312 3.46 5.78 -19.14
N LEU A 313 3.64 4.52 -19.55
CA LEU A 313 2.58 3.49 -19.61
C LEU A 313 1.32 3.98 -20.32
N ALA A 314 1.47 4.82 -21.35
CA ALA A 314 0.39 5.49 -22.05
C ALA A 314 -0.61 4.53 -22.70
N ASP A 315 -0.14 3.35 -23.11
CA ASP A 315 -0.98 2.32 -23.73
C ASP A 315 -2.07 1.79 -22.78
N LEU A 316 -1.89 1.95 -21.45
CA LEU A 316 -2.94 1.61 -20.47
C LEU A 316 -4.22 2.42 -20.71
N GLY A 317 -4.09 3.68 -21.11
CA GLY A 317 -5.24 4.53 -21.43
C GLY A 317 -6.04 4.07 -22.65
N LYS A 318 -5.50 3.20 -23.50
CA LYS A 318 -6.20 2.62 -24.65
C LYS A 318 -7.08 1.43 -24.29
N MET A 319 -6.94 0.86 -23.09
CA MET A 319 -7.77 -0.25 -22.65
C MET A 319 -9.25 0.10 -22.72
N PRO A 320 -10.12 -0.84 -23.09
CA PRO A 320 -11.57 -0.62 -23.12
C PRO A 320 -12.08 -0.16 -21.74
N ALA A 321 -12.95 0.83 -21.70
CA ALA A 321 -13.62 1.25 -20.47
C ALA A 321 -14.59 0.18 -19.97
N GLY A 322 -14.94 0.21 -18.68
CA GLY A 322 -15.91 -0.70 -18.09
C GLY A 322 -15.30 -1.98 -17.50
N LEU A 323 -13.97 -2.05 -17.35
CA LEU A 323 -13.28 -3.10 -16.63
C LEU A 323 -13.02 -2.67 -15.17
N ALA A 324 -12.90 -3.64 -14.26
CA ALA A 324 -12.73 -3.36 -12.82
C ALA A 324 -11.30 -2.92 -12.48
N GLN A 325 -10.31 -3.43 -13.21
CA GLN A 325 -8.90 -3.16 -12.93
C GLN A 325 -8.13 -2.96 -14.24
N TYR A 326 -7.14 -2.07 -14.17
CA TYR A 326 -6.23 -1.76 -15.27
C TYR A 326 -4.82 -1.73 -14.74
N MET A 327 -3.93 -2.50 -15.34
CA MET A 327 -2.54 -2.63 -14.92
C MET A 327 -1.62 -2.34 -16.09
N GLY A 328 -0.64 -1.50 -15.88
CA GLY A 328 0.45 -1.27 -16.82
C GLY A 328 1.78 -1.55 -16.15
N THR A 329 2.68 -2.22 -16.84
CA THR A 329 4.01 -2.56 -16.31
C THR A 329 5.09 -2.28 -17.34
N LYS A 330 6.23 -1.82 -16.85
CA LYS A 330 7.44 -1.67 -17.64
C LYS A 330 8.63 -2.06 -16.77
N TYR A 331 9.02 -3.31 -16.87
CA TYR A 331 10.12 -3.86 -16.09
C TYR A 331 11.31 -4.17 -16.97
N GLY A 332 12.50 -3.96 -16.43
CA GLY A 332 13.74 -4.51 -16.97
C GLY A 332 13.86 -6.02 -16.67
N LYS A 333 14.81 -6.64 -17.37
CA LYS A 333 15.10 -8.07 -17.21
C LYS A 333 15.41 -8.45 -15.76
N SER A 334 16.19 -7.62 -15.06
CA SER A 334 16.62 -7.89 -13.68
C SER A 334 15.44 -7.97 -12.70
N PHE A 335 14.44 -7.10 -12.84
CA PHE A 335 13.23 -7.15 -12.01
C PHE A 335 12.39 -8.39 -12.29
N VAL A 336 12.23 -8.74 -13.58
CA VAL A 336 11.48 -9.95 -13.98
C VAL A 336 12.16 -11.20 -13.44
N GLU A 337 13.50 -11.27 -13.45
CA GLU A 337 14.26 -12.38 -12.88
C GLU A 337 14.11 -12.46 -11.35
N ALA A 338 14.16 -11.32 -10.64
CA ALA A 338 13.93 -11.27 -9.20
C ALA A 338 12.48 -11.65 -8.84
N ALA A 339 11.49 -11.11 -9.55
CA ALA A 339 10.08 -11.45 -9.38
C ALA A 339 9.77 -12.92 -9.71
N ARG A 340 10.50 -13.50 -10.67
CA ARG A 340 10.41 -14.92 -11.00
C ARG A 340 10.81 -15.81 -9.83
N GLY A 341 11.91 -15.49 -9.14
CA GLY A 341 12.30 -16.23 -7.94
C GLY A 341 11.16 -16.24 -6.92
N LEU A 342 10.58 -15.07 -6.64
CA LEU A 342 9.44 -14.96 -5.74
C LEU A 342 8.22 -15.76 -6.22
N ASN A 343 7.82 -15.64 -7.48
CA ASN A 343 6.65 -16.34 -8.01
C ASN A 343 6.82 -17.86 -8.03
N ALA A 344 8.01 -18.37 -8.38
CA ALA A 344 8.30 -19.81 -8.37
C ALA A 344 8.22 -20.39 -6.96
N GLU A 345 8.63 -19.61 -5.97
CA GLU A 345 8.58 -19.99 -4.56
C GLU A 345 7.16 -19.93 -3.99
N PHE A 346 6.30 -18.98 -4.45
CA PHE A 346 4.90 -18.86 -4.03
C PHE A 346 3.92 -19.72 -4.84
N ALA A 347 4.37 -20.39 -5.89
CA ALA A 347 3.53 -21.34 -6.61
C ALA A 347 2.98 -22.38 -5.60
N PRO A 348 1.66 -22.65 -5.60
CA PRO A 348 1.11 -23.66 -4.72
C PRO A 348 1.94 -24.95 -4.87
N ALA A 349 2.20 -25.61 -3.74
CA ALA A 349 2.82 -26.94 -3.76
C ALA A 349 1.78 -27.92 -4.29
N ASP A 350 1.49 -27.84 -5.58
CA ASP A 350 0.65 -28.80 -6.26
C ASP A 350 1.52 -30.00 -6.64
N ASP A 351 0.95 -31.19 -6.49
CA ASP A 351 1.55 -32.46 -6.89
C ASP A 351 1.73 -32.58 -8.43
N ASP A 352 1.42 -31.49 -9.19
CA ASP A 352 1.61 -31.40 -10.64
C ASP A 352 3.02 -30.94 -10.98
N GLU A 353 4.00 -31.87 -10.88
CA GLU A 353 5.38 -31.60 -11.28
C GLU A 353 5.51 -31.15 -12.74
N LYS A 354 4.64 -31.65 -13.63
CA LYS A 354 4.66 -31.28 -15.06
C LYS A 354 4.17 -29.85 -15.28
N GLY A 355 3.08 -29.46 -14.61
CA GLY A 355 2.54 -28.10 -14.67
C GLY A 355 3.55 -27.09 -14.13
N ASN A 356 4.17 -27.39 -12.98
CA ASN A 356 5.21 -26.54 -12.39
C ASN A 356 6.42 -26.37 -13.33
N ALA A 357 6.93 -27.46 -13.92
CA ALA A 357 8.03 -27.40 -14.88
C ALA A 357 7.66 -26.61 -16.15
N ALA A 358 6.40 -26.70 -16.60
CA ALA A 358 5.91 -25.92 -17.74
C ALA A 358 5.88 -24.41 -17.43
N VAL A 359 5.41 -24.03 -16.23
CA VAL A 359 5.40 -22.63 -15.78
C VAL A 359 6.82 -22.08 -15.65
N GLU A 360 7.76 -22.83 -15.08
CA GLU A 360 9.17 -22.43 -14.98
C GLU A 360 9.79 -22.22 -16.36
N LYS A 361 9.53 -23.14 -17.29
CA LYS A 361 9.98 -23.04 -18.68
C LYS A 361 9.37 -21.84 -19.40
N LEU A 362 8.08 -21.58 -19.18
CA LEU A 362 7.40 -20.39 -19.70
C LEU A 362 8.08 -19.11 -19.21
N GLN A 363 8.25 -18.97 -17.90
CA GLN A 363 8.87 -17.79 -17.31
C GLN A 363 10.29 -17.56 -17.88
N ALA A 364 11.10 -18.60 -17.98
CA ALA A 364 12.43 -18.51 -18.59
C ALA A 364 12.38 -18.05 -20.05
N ALA A 365 11.42 -18.57 -20.82
CA ALA A 365 11.24 -18.22 -22.23
C ALA A 365 10.74 -16.78 -22.41
N LEU A 366 9.83 -16.29 -21.54
CA LEU A 366 9.36 -14.92 -21.56
C LEU A 366 10.49 -13.93 -21.24
N VAL A 367 11.34 -14.22 -20.24
CA VAL A 367 12.54 -13.43 -19.96
C VAL A 367 13.47 -13.41 -21.17
N ALA A 368 13.69 -14.56 -21.79
CA ALA A 368 14.54 -14.68 -22.98
C ALA A 368 13.95 -14.02 -24.23
N ALA A 369 12.63 -13.81 -24.28
CA ALA A 369 11.95 -13.06 -25.35
C ALA A 369 12.12 -11.54 -25.21
N GLY A 370 12.68 -11.05 -24.09
CA GLY A 370 12.99 -9.64 -23.85
C GLY A 370 11.73 -8.79 -23.65
N PRO A 371 11.08 -8.86 -22.48
CA PRO A 371 9.88 -8.07 -22.19
C PRO A 371 10.21 -6.58 -22.21
N GLN A 372 9.32 -5.77 -22.82
CA GLN A 372 9.47 -4.32 -22.97
C GLN A 372 8.35 -3.53 -22.29
N GLY A 373 7.31 -4.21 -21.83
CA GLY A 373 6.16 -3.65 -21.14
C GLY A 373 4.87 -4.38 -21.47
N GLU A 374 3.91 -4.27 -20.59
CA GLU A 374 2.61 -4.94 -20.67
C GLU A 374 1.53 -3.98 -20.17
N VAL A 375 0.34 -4.07 -20.76
CA VAL A 375 -0.88 -3.47 -20.25
C VAL A 375 -1.97 -4.51 -20.21
N ALA A 376 -2.75 -4.52 -19.13
CA ALA A 376 -3.84 -5.44 -18.93
C ALA A 376 -5.09 -4.73 -18.42
N GLY A 377 -6.25 -5.20 -18.83
CA GLY A 377 -7.55 -4.82 -18.31
C GLY A 377 -8.32 -6.07 -17.87
N ILE A 378 -8.88 -6.04 -16.67
CA ILE A 378 -9.55 -7.18 -16.02
C ILE A 378 -10.96 -6.74 -15.63
N GLY A 379 -11.99 -7.35 -16.22
CA GLY A 379 -13.40 -7.10 -15.95
C GLY A 379 -14.12 -8.27 -15.25
N GLY A 380 -13.38 -9.25 -14.80
CA GLY A 380 -13.87 -10.50 -14.22
C GLY A 380 -13.17 -11.71 -14.86
N ALA A 381 -13.48 -12.92 -14.39
CA ALA A 381 -12.78 -14.14 -14.79
C ALA A 381 -12.83 -14.47 -16.30
N ALA A 382 -13.85 -14.02 -17.00
CA ALA A 382 -14.06 -14.30 -18.42
C ALA A 382 -13.97 -13.03 -19.30
N ASN A 383 -13.35 -11.96 -18.80
CA ASN A 383 -13.20 -10.72 -19.55
C ASN A 383 -11.86 -10.07 -19.18
N THR A 384 -10.79 -10.60 -19.78
CA THR A 384 -9.43 -10.06 -19.58
C THR A 384 -8.79 -9.83 -20.94
N LEU A 385 -8.18 -8.67 -21.09
CA LEU A 385 -7.35 -8.34 -22.25
C LEU A 385 -5.96 -7.96 -21.75
N THR A 386 -4.93 -8.63 -22.29
CA THR A 386 -3.52 -8.31 -22.03
C THR A 386 -2.82 -8.05 -23.36
N VAL A 387 -2.04 -6.97 -23.41
CA VAL A 387 -1.19 -6.64 -24.54
C VAL A 387 0.24 -6.43 -24.04
N ALA A 388 1.14 -7.30 -24.43
CA ALA A 388 2.53 -7.30 -23.99
C ALA A 388 3.49 -7.12 -25.18
N LYS A 389 4.49 -6.27 -25.00
CA LYS A 389 5.54 -6.00 -25.98
C LYS A 389 6.79 -6.78 -25.64
N TYR A 390 7.37 -7.45 -26.64
CA TYR A 390 8.59 -8.23 -26.51
C TYR A 390 9.57 -7.90 -27.65
N ALA A 391 10.85 -8.07 -27.38
CA ALA A 391 11.85 -8.02 -28.44
C ALA A 391 11.63 -9.16 -29.46
N ASP A 392 11.18 -10.34 -29.01
CA ASP A 392 10.77 -11.49 -29.80
C ASP A 392 9.38 -11.96 -29.38
N ALA A 393 8.34 -11.30 -29.89
CA ALA A 393 6.95 -11.62 -29.57
C ALA A 393 6.51 -13.00 -30.09
N LYS A 394 7.10 -13.50 -31.18
CA LYS A 394 6.80 -14.87 -31.68
C LYS A 394 7.26 -15.91 -30.67
N LYS A 395 8.48 -15.77 -30.14
CA LYS A 395 9.00 -16.64 -29.10
C LYS A 395 8.16 -16.60 -27.83
N ALA A 396 7.72 -15.41 -27.42
CA ALA A 396 6.85 -15.25 -26.25
C ALA A 396 5.48 -15.93 -26.46
N ALA A 397 4.83 -15.73 -27.62
CA ALA A 397 3.56 -16.38 -27.94
C ALA A 397 3.70 -17.91 -27.99
N ALA A 398 4.75 -18.42 -28.62
CA ALA A 398 5.03 -19.87 -28.67
C ALA A 398 5.26 -20.46 -27.28
N ALA A 399 5.95 -19.73 -26.38
CA ALA A 399 6.17 -20.16 -25.01
C ALA A 399 4.86 -20.22 -24.20
N LEU A 400 3.97 -19.23 -24.36
CA LEU A 400 2.65 -19.23 -23.74
C LEU A 400 1.81 -20.43 -24.18
N LEU A 401 1.75 -20.69 -25.48
CA LEU A 401 1.01 -21.85 -26.04
C LEU A 401 1.60 -23.17 -25.56
N GLY A 402 2.93 -23.30 -25.57
CA GLY A 402 3.62 -24.50 -25.08
C GLY A 402 3.41 -24.76 -23.59
N CYS A 403 3.17 -23.73 -22.79
CA CYS A 403 2.78 -23.90 -21.39
C CYS A 403 1.39 -24.55 -21.27
N TYR A 404 0.41 -24.08 -22.04
CA TYR A 404 -0.94 -24.68 -22.05
C TYR A 404 -0.92 -26.12 -22.58
N GLU A 405 -0.13 -26.40 -23.62
CA GLU A 405 0.03 -27.75 -24.20
C GLU A 405 0.67 -28.76 -23.22
N ALA A 406 1.49 -28.25 -22.30
CA ALA A 406 2.14 -29.06 -21.27
C ALA A 406 1.24 -29.40 -20.07
N MET A 407 0.11 -28.72 -19.92
CA MET A 407 -0.84 -28.99 -18.84
C MET A 407 -1.61 -30.28 -19.10
N SER A 408 -1.93 -31.03 -18.05
CA SER A 408 -2.65 -32.30 -18.11
C SER A 408 -4.02 -32.23 -17.45
N ALA A 409 -4.88 -33.20 -17.78
CA ALA A 409 -6.11 -33.44 -17.02
C ALA A 409 -5.76 -33.68 -15.52
N GLY A 410 -6.54 -33.14 -14.61
CA GLY A 410 -6.26 -33.18 -13.18
C GLY A 410 -5.25 -32.15 -12.68
N GLY A 411 -4.53 -31.47 -13.57
CA GLY A 411 -3.66 -30.34 -13.24
C GLY A 411 -4.47 -29.15 -12.72
N LYS A 412 -3.82 -28.23 -11.99
CA LYS A 412 -4.49 -27.06 -11.43
C LYS A 412 -4.08 -25.78 -12.14
N VAL A 413 -5.06 -24.95 -12.45
CA VAL A 413 -4.87 -23.59 -12.97
C VAL A 413 -5.55 -22.63 -12.01
N GLN A 414 -4.79 -21.73 -11.41
CA GLN A 414 -5.29 -20.80 -10.38
C GLN A 414 -6.08 -21.50 -9.24
N GLY A 415 -5.60 -22.67 -8.83
CA GLY A 415 -6.23 -23.46 -7.76
C GLY A 415 -7.44 -24.30 -8.19
N THR A 416 -7.87 -24.23 -9.46
CA THR A 416 -9.00 -25.00 -10.01
C THR A 416 -8.50 -26.16 -10.85
N ILE A 417 -9.06 -27.35 -10.66
CA ILE A 417 -8.66 -28.57 -11.35
C ILE A 417 -9.18 -28.55 -12.79
N LEU A 418 -8.29 -28.87 -13.74
CA LEU A 418 -8.63 -29.10 -15.14
C LEU A 418 -9.33 -30.46 -15.30
N LYS A 419 -10.50 -30.48 -15.94
CA LYS A 419 -11.23 -31.71 -16.26
C LYS A 419 -10.49 -32.52 -17.32
N ASP A 420 -10.05 -31.84 -18.39
CA ASP A 420 -9.29 -32.40 -19.48
C ASP A 420 -8.03 -31.57 -19.75
N ALA A 421 -7.06 -32.11 -20.46
CA ALA A 421 -5.92 -31.33 -20.93
C ALA A 421 -6.40 -30.17 -21.83
N PRO A 422 -5.80 -28.96 -21.71
CA PRO A 422 -6.16 -27.85 -22.58
C PRO A 422 -6.02 -28.19 -24.05
N LYS A 423 -7.00 -27.82 -24.87
CA LYS A 423 -6.98 -28.01 -26.30
C LYS A 423 -6.48 -26.75 -26.99
N VAL A 424 -5.28 -26.83 -27.56
CA VAL A 424 -4.69 -25.73 -28.33
C VAL A 424 -5.00 -25.93 -29.81
N THR A 425 -5.57 -24.92 -30.46
CA THR A 425 -5.81 -24.88 -31.91
C THR A 425 -4.97 -23.74 -32.48
N ALA A 426 -3.89 -24.06 -33.16
CA ALA A 426 -3.04 -23.07 -33.81
C ALA A 426 -3.78 -22.37 -34.96
N ASP A 427 -3.42 -21.13 -35.24
CA ASP A 427 -3.93 -20.34 -36.38
C ASP A 427 -5.47 -20.33 -36.49
N ALA A 428 -6.16 -20.45 -35.34
CA ALA A 428 -7.62 -20.55 -35.29
C ALA A 428 -8.33 -19.33 -35.88
N GLN A 429 -7.75 -18.13 -35.75
CA GLN A 429 -8.31 -16.89 -36.24
C GLN A 429 -7.23 -15.96 -36.77
N LYS A 430 -7.59 -15.07 -37.73
CA LYS A 430 -6.75 -13.96 -38.19
C LYS A 430 -7.54 -12.66 -38.08
N HIS A 431 -6.98 -11.66 -37.39
CA HIS A 431 -7.67 -10.40 -37.21
C HIS A 431 -6.68 -9.26 -36.90
N ALA A 432 -6.90 -8.08 -37.45
CA ALA A 432 -6.11 -6.86 -37.21
C ALA A 432 -4.58 -7.05 -37.37
N GLY A 433 -4.14 -7.93 -38.28
CA GLY A 433 -2.72 -8.23 -38.49
C GLY A 433 -2.15 -9.28 -37.54
N PHE A 434 -2.95 -9.78 -36.59
CA PHE A 434 -2.59 -10.86 -35.69
C PHE A 434 -3.04 -12.22 -36.21
N THR A 435 -2.26 -13.24 -35.89
CA THR A 435 -2.67 -14.63 -35.99
C THR A 435 -2.89 -15.18 -34.60
N PHE A 436 -4.09 -15.65 -34.30
CA PHE A 436 -4.52 -16.12 -32.97
C PHE A 436 -4.62 -17.64 -32.93
N ALA A 437 -4.03 -18.24 -31.92
CA ALA A 437 -4.36 -19.59 -31.48
C ALA A 437 -5.50 -19.54 -30.44
N GLU A 438 -6.33 -20.56 -30.41
CA GLU A 438 -7.38 -20.75 -29.39
C GLU A 438 -6.95 -21.82 -28.40
N VAL A 439 -7.01 -21.54 -27.12
CA VAL A 439 -6.82 -22.48 -26.02
C VAL A 439 -8.17 -22.68 -25.32
N LYS A 440 -8.71 -23.89 -25.38
CA LYS A 440 -9.92 -24.27 -24.65
C LYS A 440 -9.57 -25.02 -23.39
N MET A 441 -10.11 -24.58 -22.26
CA MET A 441 -10.01 -25.24 -20.97
C MET A 441 -11.39 -25.57 -20.43
N GLU A 442 -11.50 -26.72 -19.78
CA GLU A 442 -12.68 -27.13 -19.03
C GLU A 442 -12.26 -27.47 -17.60
N PHE A 443 -12.98 -26.92 -16.61
CA PHE A 443 -12.65 -27.07 -15.20
C PHE A 443 -13.60 -28.05 -14.51
N ASP A 444 -13.06 -28.85 -13.60
CA ASP A 444 -13.81 -29.74 -12.72
C ASP A 444 -13.92 -29.14 -11.32
N PHE A 445 -15.03 -28.45 -11.08
CA PHE A 445 -15.26 -27.81 -9.78
C PHE A 445 -15.55 -28.83 -8.68
N GLU A 446 -16.17 -29.98 -9.01
CA GLU A 446 -16.42 -31.04 -8.04
C GLU A 446 -15.11 -31.67 -7.54
N ALA A 447 -14.21 -31.99 -8.48
CA ALA A 447 -12.88 -32.48 -8.13
C ALA A 447 -12.08 -31.43 -7.35
N THR A 448 -12.24 -30.13 -7.66
CA THR A 448 -11.54 -29.03 -6.97
C THR A 448 -11.90 -28.95 -5.49
N VAL A 449 -13.13 -29.26 -5.12
CA VAL A 449 -13.62 -29.14 -3.74
C VAL A 449 -13.78 -30.49 -3.03
N LYS A 450 -13.33 -31.58 -3.62
CA LYS A 450 -13.58 -32.97 -3.11
C LYS A 450 -13.20 -33.16 -1.64
N ASP A 451 -12.11 -32.48 -1.20
CA ASP A 451 -11.56 -32.62 0.16
C ASP A 451 -12.16 -31.65 1.17
N LEU A 452 -13.11 -30.79 0.75
CA LEU A 452 -13.81 -29.87 1.66
C LEU A 452 -14.96 -30.60 2.39
N PRO A 453 -15.36 -30.10 3.59
CA PRO A 453 -16.57 -30.59 4.27
C PRO A 453 -17.82 -30.39 3.41
N GLU A 454 -18.79 -31.34 3.47
CA GLU A 454 -19.98 -31.36 2.60
C GLU A 454 -20.76 -30.04 2.62
N GLY A 455 -20.98 -29.45 3.79
CA GLY A 455 -21.68 -28.15 3.91
C GLY A 455 -20.97 -26.94 3.30
N VAL A 456 -19.69 -27.09 2.90
CA VAL A 456 -18.88 -26.03 2.29
C VAL A 456 -18.77 -26.21 0.77
N LYS A 457 -18.87 -27.47 0.28
CA LYS A 457 -18.66 -27.83 -1.12
C LYS A 457 -19.57 -27.07 -2.08
N GLU A 458 -20.88 -27.13 -1.86
CA GLU A 458 -21.88 -26.51 -2.75
C GLU A 458 -21.63 -25.00 -2.90
N ASN A 459 -21.35 -24.34 -1.77
CA ASN A 459 -21.07 -22.90 -1.76
C ASN A 459 -19.76 -22.57 -2.48
N THR A 460 -18.71 -23.39 -2.27
CA THR A 460 -17.42 -23.19 -2.97
C THR A 460 -17.56 -23.41 -4.47
N ILE A 461 -18.32 -24.43 -4.90
CA ILE A 461 -18.63 -24.65 -6.34
C ILE A 461 -19.39 -23.45 -6.92
N ALA A 462 -20.40 -22.93 -6.20
CA ALA A 462 -21.12 -21.74 -6.64
C ALA A 462 -20.19 -20.51 -6.76
N GLN A 463 -19.21 -20.39 -5.87
CA GLN A 463 -18.20 -19.36 -5.92
C GLN A 463 -17.24 -19.53 -7.13
N LEU A 464 -16.75 -20.75 -7.35
CA LEU A 464 -15.90 -21.06 -8.49
C LEU A 464 -16.62 -20.75 -9.81
N LYS A 465 -17.89 -21.17 -9.96
CA LYS A 465 -18.72 -20.91 -11.15
C LYS A 465 -18.96 -19.42 -11.44
N ARG A 466 -18.88 -18.55 -10.43
CA ARG A 466 -18.95 -17.09 -10.61
C ARG A 466 -17.59 -16.48 -10.96
N GLY A 467 -16.52 -17.00 -10.33
CA GLY A 467 -15.17 -16.51 -10.51
C GLY A 467 -14.47 -17.06 -11.75
N VAL A 468 -14.75 -18.30 -12.12
CA VAL A 468 -14.15 -18.99 -13.27
C VAL A 468 -15.25 -19.61 -14.10
N ALA A 469 -15.30 -19.33 -15.41
CA ALA A 469 -16.23 -20.03 -16.28
C ALA A 469 -15.85 -21.51 -16.37
N GLU A 470 -16.83 -22.43 -16.25
CA GLU A 470 -16.60 -23.89 -16.36
C GLU A 470 -15.89 -24.25 -17.65
N ARG A 471 -16.21 -23.52 -18.73
CA ARG A 471 -15.51 -23.57 -20.01
C ARG A 471 -14.94 -22.20 -20.31
N GLN A 472 -13.65 -22.15 -20.56
CA GLN A 472 -12.95 -20.91 -20.85
C GLN A 472 -12.21 -21.03 -22.17
N SER A 473 -12.32 -19.98 -23.00
CA SER A 473 -11.50 -19.85 -24.20
C SER A 473 -10.52 -18.68 -24.02
N ILE A 474 -9.25 -18.94 -24.32
CA ILE A 474 -8.19 -17.96 -24.34
C ILE A 474 -7.66 -17.87 -25.77
N TRP A 475 -7.60 -16.68 -26.31
CA TRP A 475 -6.97 -16.42 -27.61
C TRP A 475 -5.61 -15.77 -27.39
N VAL A 476 -4.56 -16.39 -27.91
CA VAL A 476 -3.19 -15.88 -27.86
C VAL A 476 -2.77 -15.54 -29.29
N GLY A 477 -2.57 -14.26 -29.57
CA GLY A 477 -2.22 -13.77 -30.90
C GLY A 477 -0.92 -12.97 -30.91
N THR A 478 -0.23 -12.96 -32.05
CA THR A 478 0.94 -12.12 -32.26
C THR A 478 1.01 -11.57 -33.69
N ASP A 479 1.50 -10.33 -33.82
CA ASP A 479 1.89 -9.68 -35.09
C ASP A 479 3.42 -9.71 -35.31
N GLY A 480 4.15 -10.39 -34.40
CA GLY A 480 5.61 -10.45 -34.37
C GLY A 480 6.29 -9.35 -33.56
N LYS A 481 5.56 -8.32 -33.06
CA LYS A 481 6.07 -7.23 -32.23
C LYS A 481 5.45 -7.25 -30.83
N GLN A 482 4.23 -7.70 -30.73
CA GLN A 482 3.49 -7.81 -29.46
C GLN A 482 2.69 -9.10 -29.41
N VAL A 483 2.35 -9.50 -28.19
CA VAL A 483 1.46 -10.63 -27.88
C VAL A 483 0.18 -10.06 -27.31
N VAL A 484 -0.94 -10.47 -27.84
CA VAL A 484 -2.28 -10.17 -27.32
C VAL A 484 -2.86 -11.44 -26.75
N GLN A 485 -3.29 -11.41 -25.50
CA GLN A 485 -4.01 -12.50 -24.86
C GLN A 485 -5.40 -12.01 -24.45
N VAL A 486 -6.44 -12.72 -24.86
CA VAL A 486 -7.82 -12.38 -24.53
C VAL A 486 -8.50 -13.58 -23.91
N VAL A 487 -9.08 -13.40 -22.75
CA VAL A 487 -9.99 -14.35 -22.12
C VAL A 487 -11.40 -13.85 -22.35
N ALA A 488 -12.19 -14.58 -23.10
CA ALA A 488 -13.58 -14.20 -23.41
C ALA A 488 -14.45 -15.46 -23.63
N LYS A 489 -15.77 -15.28 -23.60
CA LYS A 489 -16.73 -16.39 -23.76
C LYS A 489 -16.69 -17.02 -25.16
N ASP A 490 -16.38 -16.23 -26.18
CA ASP A 490 -16.32 -16.64 -27.59
C ASP A 490 -15.41 -15.71 -28.41
N TRP A 491 -15.13 -16.09 -29.66
CA TRP A 491 -14.32 -15.28 -30.57
C TRP A 491 -14.90 -13.90 -30.88
N ALA A 492 -16.21 -13.79 -30.96
CA ALA A 492 -16.85 -12.50 -31.24
C ALA A 492 -16.56 -11.48 -30.14
N ALA A 493 -16.65 -11.91 -28.87
CA ALA A 493 -16.30 -11.09 -27.72
C ALA A 493 -14.79 -10.79 -27.65
N ALA A 494 -13.93 -11.78 -27.93
CA ALA A 494 -12.48 -11.60 -28.00
C ALA A 494 -12.09 -10.59 -29.08
N ARG A 495 -12.64 -10.74 -30.28
CA ARG A 495 -12.44 -9.82 -31.39
C ARG A 495 -12.87 -8.39 -31.02
N ALA A 496 -14.05 -8.22 -30.42
CA ALA A 496 -14.52 -6.91 -30.02
C ALA A 496 -13.57 -6.21 -29.02
N ALA A 497 -13.04 -6.96 -28.03
CA ALA A 497 -12.05 -6.43 -27.09
C ALA A 497 -10.74 -5.99 -27.78
N VAL A 498 -10.28 -6.76 -28.76
CA VAL A 498 -9.11 -6.42 -29.60
C VAL A 498 -9.37 -5.16 -30.40
N ASP A 499 -10.53 -5.07 -31.09
CA ASP A 499 -10.91 -3.91 -31.88
C ASP A 499 -11.03 -2.65 -30.99
N ASP A 500 -11.68 -2.76 -29.83
CA ASP A 500 -11.85 -1.64 -28.90
C ASP A 500 -10.49 -1.10 -28.41
N TYR A 501 -9.51 -1.96 -28.18
CA TYR A 501 -8.16 -1.55 -27.79
C TYR A 501 -7.39 -0.87 -28.94
N PHE A 502 -7.32 -1.50 -30.12
CA PHE A 502 -6.52 -0.98 -31.23
C PHE A 502 -7.15 0.23 -31.91
N GLU A 503 -8.48 0.30 -31.98
CA GLU A 503 -9.21 1.43 -32.55
C GLU A 503 -9.55 2.50 -31.49
N ALA A 504 -9.25 2.24 -30.21
CA ALA A 504 -9.54 3.13 -29.07
C ALA A 504 -10.99 3.66 -29.09
N LYS A 505 -11.98 2.79 -29.32
CA LYS A 505 -13.38 3.20 -29.51
C LYS A 505 -14.00 3.80 -28.24
N LYS A 506 -13.69 3.29 -27.07
CA LYS A 506 -14.12 3.78 -25.75
C LYS A 506 -13.00 3.56 -24.74
N PRO A 507 -11.88 4.24 -24.90
CA PRO A 507 -10.71 3.98 -24.09
C PRO A 507 -10.92 4.48 -22.65
N VAL A 508 -10.40 3.74 -21.67
CA VAL A 508 -10.47 4.13 -20.25
C VAL A 508 -9.76 5.46 -19.99
N GLY A 509 -8.77 5.79 -20.79
CA GLY A 509 -8.07 7.08 -20.72
C GLY A 509 -8.98 8.29 -20.97
N GLU A 510 -10.15 8.12 -21.58
CA GLU A 510 -11.14 9.18 -21.77
C GLU A 510 -12.14 9.29 -20.60
N VAL A 511 -12.19 8.30 -19.71
CA VAL A 511 -13.05 8.32 -18.51
C VAL A 511 -12.51 9.35 -17.52
N GLU A 512 -13.36 10.29 -17.10
CA GLU A 512 -12.95 11.43 -16.27
C GLU A 512 -12.30 10.99 -14.95
N GLY A 513 -12.87 10.02 -14.24
CA GLY A 513 -12.29 9.50 -12.99
C GLY A 513 -10.89 8.89 -13.20
N PHE A 514 -10.65 8.23 -14.34
CA PHE A 514 -9.33 7.72 -14.70
C PHE A 514 -8.33 8.86 -14.94
N LYS A 515 -8.73 9.90 -15.71
CA LYS A 515 -7.89 11.08 -15.97
C LYS A 515 -7.49 11.79 -14.69
N VAL A 516 -8.45 12.05 -13.80
CA VAL A 516 -8.23 12.72 -12.52
C VAL A 516 -7.19 11.96 -11.70
N THR A 517 -7.39 10.66 -11.53
CA THR A 517 -6.46 9.82 -10.76
C THR A 517 -5.09 9.72 -11.42
N ARG A 518 -5.04 9.50 -12.73
CA ARG A 518 -3.76 9.37 -13.47
C ARG A 518 -2.91 10.64 -13.38
N LYS A 519 -3.53 11.83 -13.40
CA LYS A 519 -2.86 13.13 -13.28
C LYS A 519 -2.15 13.32 -11.92
N GLN A 520 -2.64 12.68 -10.86
CA GLN A 520 -2.09 12.79 -9.51
C GLN A 520 -0.95 11.80 -9.25
N LEU A 521 -0.76 10.84 -10.13
CA LEU A 521 0.31 9.84 -10.05
C LEU A 521 1.53 10.28 -10.88
N PRO A 522 2.74 9.76 -10.60
CA PRO A 522 3.94 10.01 -11.39
C PRO A 522 3.71 9.78 -12.88
N ALA A 523 4.26 10.66 -13.73
CA ALA A 523 4.15 10.54 -15.18
C ALA A 523 4.78 9.24 -15.67
N ASP A 524 5.96 8.90 -15.15
CA ASP A 524 6.67 7.66 -15.42
C ASP A 524 6.54 6.70 -14.23
N ALA A 525 6.27 5.43 -14.52
CA ALA A 525 6.17 4.36 -13.53
C ALA A 525 6.71 3.03 -14.09
N SER A 526 7.18 2.17 -13.20
CA SER A 526 7.50 0.77 -13.50
C SER A 526 6.25 -0.11 -13.43
N LEU A 527 5.31 0.24 -12.52
CA LEU A 527 3.98 -0.34 -12.43
C LEU A 527 2.95 0.77 -12.22
N LEU A 528 1.84 0.67 -12.91
CA LEU A 528 0.65 1.50 -12.73
C LEU A 528 -0.57 0.59 -12.60
N LEU A 529 -1.27 0.67 -11.47
CA LEU A 529 -2.52 -0.04 -11.22
C LEU A 529 -3.63 0.98 -10.98
N MET A 530 -4.74 0.81 -11.68
CA MET A 530 -5.94 1.61 -11.54
C MET A 530 -7.11 0.69 -11.25
N VAL A 531 -7.81 0.90 -10.14
CA VAL A 531 -8.91 0.06 -9.67
C VAL A 531 -10.19 0.88 -9.65
N GLU A 532 -11.19 0.46 -10.40
CA GLU A 532 -12.53 1.05 -10.38
C GLU A 532 -13.26 0.61 -9.10
N VAL A 533 -13.64 1.61 -8.28
CA VAL A 533 -14.12 1.36 -6.92
C VAL A 533 -15.49 0.68 -6.89
N GLY A 534 -16.40 1.07 -7.78
CA GLY A 534 -17.78 0.55 -7.79
C GLY A 534 -17.84 -0.92 -8.16
N GLN A 535 -17.19 -1.32 -9.25
CA GLN A 535 -17.15 -2.71 -9.70
C GLN A 535 -16.40 -3.60 -8.71
N THR A 536 -15.25 -3.13 -8.20
CA THR A 536 -14.47 -3.88 -7.22
C THR A 536 -15.24 -4.09 -5.93
N ALA A 537 -15.91 -3.05 -5.42
CA ALA A 537 -16.75 -3.16 -4.23
C ALA A 537 -17.92 -4.13 -4.43
N THR A 538 -18.59 -4.08 -5.58
CA THR A 538 -19.67 -5.02 -5.92
C THR A 538 -19.13 -6.45 -5.91
N SER A 539 -17.99 -6.70 -6.53
CA SER A 539 -17.34 -8.01 -6.55
C SER A 539 -16.98 -8.53 -5.15
N ILE A 540 -16.43 -7.66 -4.28
CA ILE A 540 -16.11 -8.01 -2.89
C ILE A 540 -17.38 -8.33 -2.10
N LEU A 541 -18.44 -7.50 -2.22
CA LEU A 541 -19.69 -7.71 -1.53
C LEU A 541 -20.39 -8.99 -1.97
N ASP A 542 -20.35 -9.30 -3.26
CA ASP A 542 -20.88 -10.56 -3.77
C ASP A 542 -20.10 -11.76 -3.23
N SER A 543 -18.79 -11.63 -3.07
CA SER A 543 -17.95 -12.66 -2.43
C SER A 543 -18.29 -12.82 -0.93
N LEU A 544 -18.47 -11.72 -0.20
CA LEU A 544 -18.85 -11.76 1.22
C LEU A 544 -20.25 -12.35 1.45
N ARG A 545 -21.20 -12.08 0.56
CA ARG A 545 -22.54 -12.72 0.62
C ARG A 545 -22.45 -14.24 0.47
N MET A 546 -21.56 -14.73 -0.37
CA MET A 546 -21.35 -16.18 -0.50
C MET A 546 -20.83 -16.79 0.80
N VAL A 547 -19.94 -16.07 1.52
CA VAL A 547 -19.47 -16.50 2.86
C VAL A 547 -20.65 -16.49 3.85
N GLN A 548 -21.52 -15.49 3.80
CA GLN A 548 -22.73 -15.43 4.63
C GLN A 548 -23.65 -16.64 4.43
N ASP A 549 -23.85 -17.03 3.17
CA ASP A 549 -24.70 -18.20 2.86
C ASP A 549 -24.04 -19.52 3.30
N ALA A 550 -22.72 -19.55 3.46
CA ALA A 550 -21.93 -20.71 3.84
C ALA A 550 -21.73 -20.87 5.35
N VAL A 551 -21.73 -19.77 6.11
CA VAL A 551 -21.36 -19.76 7.55
C VAL A 551 -22.56 -19.41 8.41
N PRO A 552 -23.15 -20.35 9.17
CA PRO A 552 -24.24 -20.06 10.10
C PRO A 552 -23.83 -18.99 11.13
N GLY A 553 -24.67 -17.95 11.27
CA GLY A 553 -24.40 -16.83 12.19
C GLY A 553 -23.54 -15.71 11.62
N PHE A 554 -23.12 -15.80 10.36
CA PHE A 554 -22.46 -14.66 9.70
C PHE A 554 -23.46 -13.50 9.51
N PRO A 555 -23.08 -12.25 9.76
CA PRO A 555 -23.98 -11.10 9.63
C PRO A 555 -24.57 -10.99 8.21
N LYS A 556 -25.86 -10.64 8.11
CA LYS A 556 -26.49 -10.43 6.80
C LYS A 556 -25.89 -9.23 6.08
N ILE A 557 -25.39 -9.47 4.88
CA ILE A 557 -24.80 -8.45 4.03
C ILE A 557 -25.85 -7.97 3.02
N GLY A 558 -26.23 -6.71 3.13
CA GLY A 558 -27.16 -6.05 2.22
C GLY A 558 -26.67 -5.99 0.77
N LYS A 559 -27.54 -5.62 -0.16
CA LYS A 559 -27.14 -5.36 -1.54
C LYS A 559 -26.16 -4.20 -1.60
N ALA A 560 -25.17 -4.30 -2.51
CA ALA A 560 -24.29 -3.16 -2.80
C ALA A 560 -25.16 -1.93 -3.12
N PRO A 561 -24.91 -0.78 -2.49
CA PRO A 561 -25.63 0.43 -2.85
C PRO A 561 -25.29 0.81 -4.29
N GLU A 562 -26.29 1.28 -5.03
CA GLU A 562 -26.06 1.81 -6.37
C GLU A 562 -25.24 3.09 -6.28
N LEU A 563 -24.00 3.04 -6.76
CA LEU A 563 -23.12 4.20 -6.80
C LEU A 563 -23.52 5.07 -7.99
N LYS A 564 -24.20 6.19 -7.73
CA LYS A 564 -24.55 7.18 -8.74
C LYS A 564 -23.35 8.08 -9.02
N GLY A 565 -23.05 8.33 -10.30
CA GLY A 565 -21.98 9.22 -10.74
C GLY A 565 -20.98 8.55 -11.68
N PRO A 566 -19.96 9.30 -12.15
CA PRO A 566 -18.93 8.74 -12.99
C PRO A 566 -18.08 7.74 -12.20
N PRO A 567 -17.49 6.71 -12.85
CA PRO A 567 -16.59 5.76 -12.23
C PRO A 567 -15.44 6.45 -11.52
N ALA A 568 -15.15 6.06 -10.28
CA ALA A 568 -14.02 6.55 -9.49
C ALA A 568 -12.91 5.49 -9.45
N PHE A 569 -11.68 5.94 -9.64
CA PHE A 569 -10.50 5.04 -9.66
C PHE A 569 -9.55 5.36 -8.52
N VAL A 570 -9.15 4.35 -7.77
CA VAL A 570 -7.96 4.42 -6.91
C VAL A 570 -6.77 4.01 -7.76
N GLY A 571 -5.68 4.76 -7.66
CA GLY A 571 -4.48 4.50 -8.43
C GLY A 571 -3.26 4.22 -7.56
N LEU A 572 -2.44 3.25 -7.96
CA LEU A 572 -1.12 2.95 -7.40
C LEU A 572 -0.09 3.05 -8.52
N ALA A 573 0.96 3.83 -8.30
CA ALA A 573 2.15 3.84 -9.17
C ALA A 573 3.40 3.47 -8.38
N ILE A 574 4.17 2.52 -8.89
CA ILE A 574 5.49 2.17 -8.36
C ILE A 574 6.54 2.65 -9.36
N THR A 575 7.50 3.41 -8.88
CA THR A 575 8.63 3.91 -9.67
C THR A 575 9.93 3.37 -9.07
N LEU A 576 10.67 2.62 -9.88
CA LEU A 576 11.98 2.05 -9.55
C LEU A 576 13.01 2.79 -10.38
N LYS A 577 13.84 3.64 -9.76
CA LYS A 577 14.76 4.50 -10.51
C LYS A 577 16.00 4.86 -9.70
N GLY A 578 17.17 4.60 -10.26
CA GLY A 578 18.45 4.96 -9.63
C GLY A 578 18.68 4.17 -8.34
N ASP A 579 18.70 4.87 -7.22
CA ASP A 579 18.84 4.31 -5.87
C ASP A 579 17.52 4.35 -5.07
N THR A 580 16.42 4.70 -5.72
CA THR A 580 15.16 4.99 -5.04
C THR A 580 14.02 4.11 -5.56
N ALA A 581 13.24 3.56 -4.64
CA ALA A 581 11.95 2.94 -4.90
C ALA A 581 10.84 3.80 -4.28
N THR A 582 9.80 4.12 -5.07
CA THR A 582 8.68 4.95 -4.63
C THR A 582 7.36 4.29 -5.00
N ALA A 583 6.46 4.15 -4.04
CA ALA A 583 5.07 3.79 -4.26
C ALA A 583 4.19 5.02 -3.96
N ASN A 584 3.35 5.41 -4.90
CA ASN A 584 2.38 6.49 -4.75
C ASN A 584 0.98 5.90 -4.90
N VAL A 585 0.12 6.14 -3.91
CA VAL A 585 -1.30 5.77 -3.96
C VAL A 585 -2.12 7.05 -3.95
N PHE A 586 -3.00 7.20 -4.92
CA PHE A 586 -3.96 8.30 -4.94
C PHE A 586 -5.39 7.77 -4.77
N VAL A 587 -6.07 8.28 -3.75
CA VAL A 587 -7.48 7.98 -3.45
C VAL A 587 -8.29 9.24 -3.69
N PRO A 588 -9.01 9.37 -4.81
CA PRO A 588 -9.80 10.57 -5.09
C PRO A 588 -10.98 10.72 -4.12
N GLY A 589 -11.44 11.95 -3.90
CA GLY A 589 -12.59 12.22 -3.03
C GLY A 589 -13.84 11.42 -3.41
N ALA A 590 -14.08 11.22 -4.71
CA ALA A 590 -15.18 10.38 -5.21
C ALA A 590 -15.08 8.91 -4.75
N ALA A 591 -13.86 8.35 -4.64
CA ALA A 591 -13.64 7.00 -4.11
C ALA A 591 -13.90 6.93 -2.60
N ILE A 592 -13.51 7.97 -1.85
CA ILE A 592 -13.80 8.09 -0.41
C ILE A 592 -15.33 8.14 -0.19
N ALA A 593 -16.05 8.94 -0.98
CA ALA A 593 -17.51 9.02 -0.94
C ALA A 593 -18.19 7.67 -1.27
N ALA A 594 -17.68 6.97 -2.29
CA ALA A 594 -18.17 5.64 -2.66
C ALA A 594 -17.96 4.63 -1.53
N ALA A 595 -16.75 4.57 -0.96
CA ALA A 595 -16.43 3.68 0.15
C ALA A 595 -17.33 3.93 1.38
N ARG A 596 -17.58 5.20 1.73
CA ARG A 596 -18.49 5.56 2.82
C ARG A 596 -19.92 5.02 2.57
N LYS A 597 -20.45 5.21 1.35
CA LYS A 597 -21.79 4.70 1.00
C LYS A 597 -21.88 3.18 1.11
N ILE A 598 -20.83 2.48 0.68
CA ILE A 598 -20.74 1.02 0.79
C ILE A 598 -20.76 0.59 2.26
N VAL A 599 -19.91 1.21 3.10
CA VAL A 599 -19.84 0.90 4.53
C VAL A 599 -21.15 1.24 5.24
N ALA A 600 -21.74 2.40 4.96
CA ALA A 600 -23.05 2.78 5.52
C ALA A 600 -24.14 1.77 5.11
N GLY A 601 -24.19 1.37 3.84
CA GLY A 601 -25.13 0.36 3.37
C GLY A 601 -24.93 -1.03 3.99
N LEU A 602 -23.72 -1.38 4.40
CA LEU A 602 -23.42 -2.60 5.13
C LEU A 602 -23.92 -2.52 6.58
N LEU A 603 -23.68 -1.38 7.27
CA LEU A 603 -24.01 -1.21 8.68
C LEU A 603 -25.53 -1.09 8.93
N THR A 604 -26.30 -0.51 7.99
CA THR A 604 -27.76 -0.38 8.12
C THR A 604 -28.51 -1.70 7.97
N ASN A 605 -27.86 -2.78 7.58
CA ASN A 605 -28.45 -4.11 7.41
C ASN A 605 -27.94 -5.13 8.47
N ILE A 606 -27.28 -4.68 9.52
CA ILE A 606 -26.89 -5.48 10.68
C ILE A 606 -27.95 -5.26 11.75
N ASP A 607 -29.14 -5.85 11.57
CA ASP A 607 -30.19 -5.98 12.60
C ASP A 607 -30.29 -7.46 13.04
#